data_83c7abb37aa2a8b8ac37f00579997a15
#
_entry.id   83c7abb37aa2a8b8ac37f00579997a15
#
_cell.length_a   1.000
_cell.length_b   1.000
_cell.length_c   1.000
_cell.angle_alpha   90.00
_cell.angle_beta   90.00
_cell.angle_gamma   90.00
#
_symmetry.space_group_name_H-M   'P 1'
#
loop_
_entity.id
_entity.type
_entity.pdbx_description
1 polymer ?
#
loop_
_entity_poly.entity_id
_entity_poly.type
_entity_poly.pdbx_seq_one_letter_code
_entity_poly.pdbx_strand_id
1 'polypeptide(L)'
;GAKEFTEDYLEFMRDQQKPLLDMGIATMYLDNFSARGVKHTYRDQSKASIWSTYVDAFMALEYLSKDSKFNKKKIGISGFSRGGNISMMVGEKRIRDALVSKDLYFAAAQPRSPECGMTGMFRNPQPIKETKMWLVHGMADDLTLNGPCVEQAKKMNANGGNVKIDLREGWHHMFTGNFDAEFVKNFQTFYKCPPWYTEDDGSANKEWLDMLLKHSVFKSEKEFDKISKENPKAAFKKIFKGLKREKCIGKGAHVGGDNGKIFMPEYLSFWKKSLID
;
A
#
# COMPACT_ATOMS: atom_id res chain seq x y z
N GLY A 1 -8.13 0.68 0.64
CA GLY A 1 -8.55 -0.64 0.14
C GLY A 1 -8.56 -0.72 -1.39
N ALA A 2 -9.10 -1.79 -1.93
CA ALA A 2 -9.17 -2.04 -3.36
C ALA A 2 -10.59 -1.84 -3.96
N LYS A 3 -11.40 -0.99 -3.35
CA LYS A 3 -12.80 -0.73 -3.71
C LYS A 3 -13.09 0.76 -3.61
N GLU A 4 -14.02 1.26 -4.46
CA GLU A 4 -14.58 2.62 -4.35
C GLU A 4 -15.36 2.79 -3.03
N PHE A 5 -15.60 4.03 -2.63
CA PHE A 5 -16.40 4.35 -1.46
C PHE A 5 -17.89 4.28 -1.83
N THR A 6 -18.60 3.30 -1.27
CA THR A 6 -20.08 3.23 -1.24
C THR A 6 -20.57 3.84 0.07
N GLU A 7 -21.84 4.25 0.16
CA GLU A 7 -22.37 4.87 1.37
C GLU A 7 -22.23 3.94 2.59
N ASP A 8 -22.58 2.66 2.47
CA ASP A 8 -22.41 1.67 3.55
C ASP A 8 -20.95 1.55 4.01
N TYR A 9 -20.01 1.63 3.04
CA TYR A 9 -18.58 1.57 3.37
C TYR A 9 -18.08 2.85 4.03
N LEU A 10 -18.63 4.01 3.63
CA LEU A 10 -18.34 5.29 4.27
C LEU A 10 -18.88 5.33 5.70
N GLU A 11 -20.09 4.81 5.95
CA GLU A 11 -20.65 4.70 7.29
C GLU A 11 -19.79 3.82 8.20
N PHE A 12 -19.45 2.62 7.75
CA PHE A 12 -18.50 1.74 8.46
C PHE A 12 -17.17 2.44 8.77
N MET A 13 -16.65 3.23 7.83
CA MET A 13 -15.41 3.95 8.04
C MET A 13 -15.58 5.12 9.03
N ARG A 14 -16.70 5.83 8.99
CA ARG A 14 -17.02 6.90 9.96
C ARG A 14 -17.03 6.37 11.39
N ASP A 15 -17.64 5.23 11.63
CA ASP A 15 -17.67 4.59 12.94
C ASP A 15 -16.27 4.26 13.46
N GLN A 16 -15.40 3.75 12.59
CA GLN A 16 -14.00 3.48 12.94
C GLN A 16 -13.18 4.75 13.23
N GLN A 17 -13.60 5.89 12.71
CA GLN A 17 -12.87 7.17 12.87
C GLN A 17 -13.38 8.02 14.01
N LYS A 18 -14.61 7.80 14.46
CA LYS A 18 -15.17 8.57 15.57
C LYS A 18 -14.23 8.65 16.77
N PRO A 19 -13.58 7.55 17.23
CA PRO A 19 -12.62 7.66 18.33
C PRO A 19 -11.40 8.54 18.05
N LEU A 20 -10.97 8.66 16.78
CA LEU A 20 -9.89 9.58 16.40
C LEU A 20 -10.35 11.04 16.48
N LEU A 21 -11.57 11.31 15.98
CA LEU A 21 -12.18 12.64 16.07
C LEU A 21 -12.38 13.07 17.52
N ASP A 22 -12.83 12.15 18.38
CA ASP A 22 -12.99 12.40 19.82
C ASP A 22 -11.66 12.74 20.51
N MET A 23 -10.52 12.33 19.96
CA MET A 23 -9.17 12.69 20.40
C MET A 23 -8.64 13.99 19.74
N GLY A 24 -9.43 14.66 18.90
CA GLY A 24 -9.01 15.87 18.17
C GLY A 24 -8.18 15.59 16.91
N ILE A 25 -8.15 14.37 16.41
CA ILE A 25 -7.49 14.00 15.16
C ILE A 25 -8.51 14.06 14.02
N ALA A 26 -8.41 15.07 13.16
CA ALA A 26 -9.22 15.17 11.95
C ALA A 26 -8.87 14.02 10.99
N THR A 27 -9.87 13.52 10.27
CA THR A 27 -9.71 12.41 9.35
C THR A 27 -10.18 12.76 7.94
N MET A 28 -9.44 12.30 6.94
CA MET A 28 -9.76 12.45 5.53
C MET A 28 -9.67 11.11 4.81
N TYR A 29 -10.69 10.78 4.04
CA TYR A 29 -10.66 9.62 3.14
C TYR A 29 -10.14 10.02 1.76
N LEU A 30 -9.19 9.25 1.27
CA LEU A 30 -8.63 9.43 -0.07
C LEU A 30 -9.23 8.39 -1.02
N ASP A 31 -10.08 8.84 -1.94
CA ASP A 31 -10.65 7.99 -2.99
C ASP A 31 -9.72 7.96 -4.21
N ASN A 32 -9.01 6.84 -4.36
CA ASN A 32 -8.10 6.62 -5.48
C ASN A 32 -8.81 6.11 -6.76
N PHE A 33 -10.10 5.87 -6.75
CA PHE A 33 -10.79 5.10 -7.80
C PHE A 33 -11.87 5.85 -8.54
N SER A 34 -12.78 6.53 -7.86
CA SER A 34 -13.98 7.11 -8.49
C SER A 34 -13.63 8.09 -9.61
N ALA A 35 -12.67 8.99 -9.40
CA ALA A 35 -12.20 9.93 -10.44
C ALA A 35 -11.55 9.23 -11.65
N ARG A 36 -11.17 7.96 -11.53
CA ARG A 36 -10.59 7.14 -12.61
C ARG A 36 -11.63 6.21 -13.27
N GLY A 37 -12.89 6.26 -12.86
CA GLY A 37 -13.95 5.37 -13.32
C GLY A 37 -13.71 3.90 -12.92
N VAL A 38 -12.99 3.66 -11.83
CA VAL A 38 -12.66 2.32 -11.34
C VAL A 38 -13.48 2.02 -10.08
N LYS A 39 -14.33 1.01 -10.13
CA LYS A 39 -15.12 0.59 -8.97
C LYS A 39 -14.34 -0.24 -7.95
N HIS A 40 -13.49 -1.13 -8.44
CA HIS A 40 -12.66 -1.99 -7.58
C HIS A 40 -11.51 -2.60 -8.38
N THR A 41 -10.46 -3.04 -7.68
CA THR A 41 -9.29 -3.70 -8.27
C THR A 41 -9.04 -5.12 -7.74
N TYR A 42 -9.76 -5.59 -6.72
CA TYR A 42 -9.49 -6.90 -6.10
C TYR A 42 -9.69 -8.11 -7.02
N ARG A 43 -10.51 -7.97 -8.08
CA ARG A 43 -10.69 -8.99 -9.15
C ARG A 43 -9.81 -8.76 -10.37
N ASP A 44 -9.31 -7.56 -10.54
CA ASP A 44 -8.44 -7.19 -11.65
C ASP A 44 -7.59 -5.98 -11.27
N GLN A 45 -6.39 -6.24 -10.76
CA GLN A 45 -5.46 -5.20 -10.31
C GLN A 45 -4.94 -4.33 -11.47
N SER A 46 -5.11 -4.77 -12.75
CA SER A 46 -4.67 -4.00 -13.92
C SER A 46 -5.49 -2.72 -14.18
N LYS A 47 -6.62 -2.55 -13.49
CA LYS A 47 -7.53 -1.40 -13.70
C LYS A 47 -6.96 -0.08 -13.20
N ALA A 48 -6.11 -0.10 -12.16
CA ALA A 48 -5.46 1.09 -11.62
C ALA A 48 -4.01 0.78 -11.23
N SER A 49 -3.07 1.60 -11.69
CA SER A 49 -1.68 1.49 -11.26
C SER A 49 -1.53 1.81 -9.77
N ILE A 50 -0.71 1.04 -9.06
CA ILE A 50 -0.38 1.34 -7.66
C ILE A 50 0.40 2.67 -7.55
N TRP A 51 1.27 2.96 -8.51
CA TRP A 51 2.08 4.18 -8.54
C TRP A 51 1.23 5.46 -8.56
N SER A 52 0.10 5.45 -9.30
CA SER A 52 -0.81 6.60 -9.31
C SER A 52 -1.41 6.89 -7.94
N THR A 53 -1.52 5.89 -7.08
CA THR A 53 -2.06 6.07 -5.73
C THR A 53 -1.04 6.60 -4.73
N TYR A 54 0.26 6.44 -5.01
CA TYR A 54 1.32 7.14 -4.25
C TYR A 54 1.28 8.65 -4.54
N VAL A 55 1.10 9.01 -5.82
CA VAL A 55 0.90 10.42 -6.20
C VAL A 55 -0.29 11.02 -5.45
N ASP A 56 -1.44 10.33 -5.45
CA ASP A 56 -2.64 10.80 -4.74
C ASP A 56 -2.35 11.05 -3.25
N ALA A 57 -1.60 10.15 -2.58
CA ALA A 57 -1.27 10.30 -1.17
C ALA A 57 -0.40 11.54 -0.90
N PHE A 58 0.63 11.79 -1.72
CA PHE A 58 1.47 12.97 -1.55
C PHE A 58 0.77 14.27 -1.96
N MET A 59 -0.10 14.25 -2.97
CA MET A 59 -0.94 15.42 -3.29
C MET A 59 -1.92 15.74 -2.16
N ALA A 60 -2.49 14.72 -1.51
CA ALA A 60 -3.34 14.91 -0.34
C ALA A 60 -2.53 15.50 0.85
N LEU A 61 -1.31 15.03 1.08
CA LEU A 61 -0.41 15.59 2.09
C LEU A 61 -0.11 17.06 1.80
N GLU A 62 0.24 17.39 0.56
CA GLU A 62 0.52 18.76 0.15
C GLU A 62 -0.71 19.66 0.31
N TYR A 63 -1.89 19.17 -0.09
CA TYR A 63 -3.15 19.89 0.08
C TYR A 63 -3.42 20.22 1.57
N LEU A 64 -3.35 19.22 2.44
CA LEU A 64 -3.57 19.41 3.88
C LEU A 64 -2.51 20.32 4.51
N SER A 65 -1.26 20.27 4.03
CA SER A 65 -0.18 21.10 4.57
C SER A 65 -0.34 22.59 4.30
N LYS A 66 -1.17 22.97 3.34
CA LYS A 66 -1.48 24.36 2.97
C LYS A 66 -2.64 24.96 3.77
N ASP A 67 -3.43 24.14 4.44
CA ASP A 67 -4.55 24.58 5.29
C ASP A 67 -4.03 24.85 6.72
N SER A 68 -4.14 26.10 7.18
CA SER A 68 -3.69 26.52 8.50
C SER A 68 -4.40 25.86 9.68
N LYS A 69 -5.52 25.16 9.43
CA LYS A 69 -6.23 24.36 10.44
C LYS A 69 -5.44 23.13 10.86
N PHE A 70 -4.52 22.67 10.03
CA PHE A 70 -3.75 21.44 10.27
C PHE A 70 -2.28 21.74 10.53
N ASN A 71 -1.71 21.05 11.51
CA ASN A 71 -0.28 21.08 11.72
C ASN A 71 0.41 20.17 10.69
N LYS A 72 1.09 20.79 9.72
CA LYS A 72 1.80 20.05 8.64
C LYS A 72 2.86 19.06 9.14
N LYS A 73 3.32 19.18 10.38
CA LYS A 73 4.27 18.26 11.03
C LYS A 73 3.56 17.11 11.78
N LYS A 74 2.23 17.11 11.81
CA LYS A 74 1.41 16.11 12.51
C LYS A 74 0.35 15.49 11.57
N ILE A 75 0.68 15.27 10.30
CA ILE A 75 -0.18 14.57 9.34
C ILE A 75 0.25 13.12 9.27
N GLY A 76 -0.69 12.19 9.46
CA GLY A 76 -0.45 10.76 9.36
C GLY A 76 -1.22 10.12 8.21
N ILE A 77 -0.87 8.90 7.86
CA ILE A 77 -1.57 8.10 6.87
C ILE A 77 -1.80 6.67 7.37
N SER A 78 -3.00 6.16 7.17
CA SER A 78 -3.33 4.76 7.46
C SER A 78 -3.97 4.13 6.23
N GLY A 79 -3.71 2.87 6.04
CA GLY A 79 -4.35 2.13 4.97
C GLY A 79 -4.31 0.62 5.19
N PHE A 80 -5.22 -0.05 4.49
CA PHE A 80 -5.37 -1.49 4.53
C PHE A 80 -5.16 -2.07 3.14
N SER A 81 -4.52 -3.24 3.01
CA SER A 81 -4.29 -3.93 1.75
C SER A 81 -3.52 -3.05 0.75
N ARG A 82 -4.12 -2.68 -0.38
CA ARG A 82 -3.58 -1.67 -1.31
C ARG A 82 -3.29 -0.33 -0.61
N GLY A 83 -4.19 0.13 0.27
CA GLY A 83 -3.95 1.32 1.10
C GLY A 83 -2.81 1.11 2.11
N GLY A 84 -2.64 -0.11 2.59
CA GLY A 84 -1.51 -0.50 3.44
C GLY A 84 -0.18 -0.37 2.69
N ASN A 85 -0.14 -0.81 1.43
CA ASN A 85 1.04 -0.61 0.59
C ASN A 85 1.34 0.88 0.38
N ILE A 86 0.32 1.71 0.09
CA ILE A 86 0.49 3.16 -0.03
C ILE A 86 1.09 3.71 1.28
N SER A 87 0.51 3.35 2.43
CA SER A 87 0.98 3.81 3.75
C SER A 87 2.40 3.35 4.06
N MET A 88 2.87 2.25 3.50
CA MET A 88 4.26 1.80 3.64
C MET A 88 5.21 2.59 2.71
N MET A 89 4.80 2.79 1.47
CA MET A 89 5.63 3.42 0.43
C MET A 89 5.78 4.93 0.58
N VAL A 90 4.90 5.60 1.32
CA VAL A 90 5.09 7.02 1.66
C VAL A 90 6.30 7.27 2.58
N GLY A 91 6.85 6.22 3.19
CA GLY A 91 8.12 6.26 3.92
C GLY A 91 9.36 6.24 3.03
N GLU A 92 9.23 6.10 1.72
CA GLU A 92 10.36 6.10 0.77
C GLU A 92 10.71 7.53 0.31
N LYS A 93 11.92 7.95 0.62
CA LYS A 93 12.41 9.31 0.35
C LYS A 93 12.40 9.66 -1.14
N ARG A 94 12.76 8.71 -2.03
CA ARG A 94 12.82 8.95 -3.47
C ARG A 94 11.43 9.26 -4.06
N ILE A 95 10.37 8.60 -3.55
CA ILE A 95 9.00 8.89 -3.98
C ILE A 95 8.60 10.29 -3.51
N ARG A 96 8.85 10.62 -2.24
CA ARG A 96 8.57 11.95 -1.70
C ARG A 96 9.29 13.04 -2.51
N ASP A 97 10.60 12.90 -2.70
CA ASP A 97 11.45 13.91 -3.35
C ASP A 97 11.08 14.15 -4.82
N ALA A 98 10.46 13.16 -5.47
CA ALA A 98 9.93 13.27 -6.83
C ALA A 98 8.58 13.99 -6.92
N LEU A 99 7.81 14.07 -5.82
CA LEU A 99 6.41 14.51 -5.87
C LEU A 99 6.16 15.80 -5.09
N VAL A 100 6.85 16.01 -3.97
CA VAL A 100 6.63 17.16 -3.08
C VAL A 100 7.94 17.70 -2.51
N SER A 101 7.88 18.81 -1.78
CA SER A 101 9.03 19.38 -1.10
C SER A 101 9.65 18.41 -0.08
N LYS A 102 10.98 18.43 0.05
CA LYS A 102 11.75 17.53 0.91
C LYS A 102 11.48 17.70 2.42
N ASP A 103 10.94 18.83 2.83
CA ASP A 103 10.54 19.13 4.20
C ASP A 103 9.11 18.65 4.52
N LEU A 104 8.39 18.14 3.51
CA LEU A 104 7.04 17.64 3.64
C LEU A 104 7.01 16.12 3.67
N TYR A 105 6.50 15.53 4.74
CA TYR A 105 6.42 14.09 4.97
C TYR A 105 5.26 13.74 5.90
N PHE A 106 4.82 12.50 5.86
CA PHE A 106 3.89 11.98 6.86
C PHE A 106 4.62 11.74 8.18
N ALA A 107 4.16 12.37 9.26
CA ALA A 107 4.73 12.19 10.60
C ALA A 107 4.61 10.74 11.09
N ALA A 108 3.52 10.07 10.71
CA ALA A 108 3.30 8.68 11.04
C ALA A 108 2.56 7.94 9.90
N ALA A 109 2.85 6.66 9.76
CA ALA A 109 2.21 5.77 8.80
C ALA A 109 1.81 4.45 9.47
N GLN A 110 0.60 3.98 9.18
CA GLN A 110 0.08 2.73 9.73
C GLN A 110 -0.38 1.80 8.59
N PRO A 111 0.53 1.04 7.95
CA PRO A 111 0.20 0.02 6.98
C PRO A 111 -0.41 -1.23 7.65
N ARG A 112 -1.56 -1.68 7.14
CA ARG A 112 -2.25 -2.92 7.57
C ARG A 112 -2.33 -3.90 6.41
N SER A 113 -1.85 -5.12 6.61
CA SER A 113 -1.83 -6.19 5.59
C SER A 113 -1.49 -5.67 4.20
N PRO A 114 -0.38 -4.90 4.03
CA PRO A 114 0.01 -4.38 2.73
C PRO A 114 0.35 -5.50 1.74
N GLU A 115 0.13 -5.26 0.45
CA GLU A 115 0.69 -6.10 -0.61
C GLU A 115 2.07 -5.56 -0.97
N CYS A 116 3.11 -6.36 -0.82
CA CYS A 116 4.50 -5.94 -1.01
C CYS A 116 5.26 -6.72 -2.08
N GLY A 117 4.71 -7.84 -2.57
CA GLY A 117 5.40 -8.68 -3.55
C GLY A 117 5.35 -8.14 -4.98
N MET A 118 4.26 -7.43 -5.33
CA MET A 118 3.95 -7.00 -6.70
C MET A 118 3.89 -5.49 -6.88
N THR A 119 4.48 -4.74 -6.00
CA THR A 119 4.29 -3.28 -5.94
C THR A 119 5.54 -2.47 -6.26
N GLY A 120 6.61 -3.12 -6.72
CA GLY A 120 7.85 -2.44 -7.07
C GLY A 120 8.53 -1.79 -5.87
N MET A 121 8.53 -2.49 -4.73
CA MET A 121 9.27 -2.03 -3.55
C MET A 121 10.74 -1.86 -3.86
N PHE A 122 11.40 -0.94 -3.20
CA PHE A 122 12.81 -0.68 -3.48
C PHE A 122 13.70 -1.80 -2.93
N ARG A 123 14.66 -2.25 -3.74
CA ARG A 123 15.66 -3.23 -3.31
C ARG A 123 16.49 -2.71 -2.14
N ASN A 124 16.90 -1.45 -2.21
CA ASN A 124 17.62 -0.71 -1.17
C ASN A 124 16.78 0.51 -0.76
N PRO A 125 15.81 0.38 0.17
CA PRO A 125 14.93 1.48 0.54
C PRO A 125 15.72 2.63 1.18
N GLN A 126 15.30 3.86 0.89
CA GLN A 126 15.80 5.09 1.50
C GLN A 126 14.70 5.68 2.40
N PRO A 127 14.64 5.31 3.67
CA PRO A 127 13.53 5.71 4.52
C PRO A 127 13.57 7.20 4.88
N ILE A 128 12.39 7.80 5.01
CA ILE A 128 12.19 9.07 5.68
C ILE A 128 12.26 8.79 7.18
N LYS A 129 13.35 9.20 7.83
CA LYS A 129 13.66 8.86 9.22
C LYS A 129 12.65 9.43 10.22
N GLU A 130 12.04 10.55 9.87
CA GLU A 130 11.04 11.26 10.66
C GLU A 130 9.68 10.56 10.66
N THR A 131 9.40 9.71 9.68
CA THR A 131 8.14 8.97 9.59
C THR A 131 8.14 7.78 10.55
N LYS A 132 7.35 7.86 11.61
CA LYS A 132 7.10 6.72 12.51
C LYS A 132 6.16 5.74 11.82
N MET A 133 6.55 4.49 11.65
CA MET A 133 5.71 3.49 10.98
C MET A 133 5.38 2.32 11.90
N TRP A 134 4.12 1.90 11.87
CA TRP A 134 3.66 0.69 12.55
C TRP A 134 3.01 -0.27 11.54
N LEU A 135 3.81 -1.20 11.03
CA LEU A 135 3.36 -2.26 10.13
C LEU A 135 2.67 -3.36 10.94
N VAL A 136 1.39 -3.58 10.67
CA VAL A 136 0.61 -4.70 11.23
C VAL A 136 0.22 -5.67 10.13
N HIS A 137 0.53 -6.96 10.32
CA HIS A 137 0.22 -7.97 9.32
C HIS A 137 -0.22 -9.28 9.96
N GLY A 138 -1.24 -9.92 9.38
CA GLY A 138 -1.66 -11.24 9.80
C GLY A 138 -0.70 -12.33 9.30
N MET A 139 -0.38 -13.29 10.16
CA MET A 139 0.47 -14.44 9.76
C MET A 139 -0.31 -15.49 8.95
N ALA A 140 -1.63 -15.51 9.08
CA ALA A 140 -2.54 -16.35 8.30
C ALA A 140 -3.06 -15.66 7.03
N ASP A 141 -2.54 -14.46 6.69
CA ASP A 141 -2.94 -13.72 5.48
C ASP A 141 -2.36 -14.42 4.23
N ASP A 142 -3.21 -15.10 3.48
CA ASP A 142 -2.89 -15.80 2.24
C ASP A 142 -3.29 -15.00 0.98
N LEU A 143 -3.81 -13.78 1.16
CA LEU A 143 -4.06 -12.85 0.06
C LEU A 143 -2.81 -11.99 -0.23
N THR A 144 -2.26 -11.40 0.82
CA THR A 144 -1.04 -10.59 0.77
C THR A 144 -0.05 -11.15 1.80
N LEU A 145 0.95 -11.90 1.34
CA LEU A 145 1.91 -12.53 2.25
C LEU A 145 2.71 -11.48 3.03
N ASN A 146 2.92 -11.73 4.32
CA ASN A 146 3.68 -10.82 5.20
C ASN A 146 5.18 -10.76 4.87
N GLY A 147 5.78 -11.85 4.38
CA GLY A 147 7.23 -11.98 4.17
C GLY A 147 7.87 -10.81 3.41
N PRO A 148 7.40 -10.43 2.20
CA PRO A 148 7.95 -9.31 1.46
C PRO A 148 7.87 -7.97 2.21
N CYS A 149 6.77 -7.73 2.94
CA CYS A 149 6.61 -6.51 3.72
C CYS A 149 7.56 -6.47 4.92
N VAL A 150 7.75 -7.60 5.59
CA VAL A 150 8.69 -7.73 6.70
C VAL A 150 10.13 -7.52 6.23
N GLU A 151 10.50 -8.09 5.09
CA GLU A 151 11.81 -7.88 4.48
C GLU A 151 12.05 -6.40 4.19
N GLN A 152 11.08 -5.74 3.55
CA GLN A 152 11.16 -4.31 3.26
C GLN A 152 11.29 -3.47 4.54
N ALA A 153 10.49 -3.76 5.57
CA ALA A 153 10.55 -3.06 6.85
C ALA A 153 11.90 -3.23 7.55
N LYS A 154 12.47 -4.45 7.52
CA LYS A 154 13.81 -4.71 8.05
C LYS A 154 14.88 -3.92 7.31
N LYS A 155 14.82 -3.86 5.97
CA LYS A 155 15.75 -3.06 5.17
C LYS A 155 15.60 -1.56 5.45
N MET A 156 14.37 -1.07 5.59
CA MET A 156 14.13 0.32 6.00
C MET A 156 14.77 0.62 7.35
N ASN A 157 14.60 -0.26 8.34
CA ASN A 157 15.21 -0.08 9.67
C ASN A 157 16.75 -0.13 9.61
N ALA A 158 17.32 -1.04 8.82
CA ALA A 158 18.77 -1.12 8.62
C ALA A 158 19.35 0.19 8.00
N ASN A 159 18.54 0.90 7.21
CA ASN A 159 18.90 2.17 6.60
C ASN A 159 18.47 3.40 7.44
N GLY A 160 18.15 3.20 8.72
CA GLY A 160 17.86 4.25 9.69
C GLY A 160 16.39 4.69 9.72
N GLY A 161 15.48 3.91 9.16
CA GLY A 161 14.04 4.09 9.28
C GLY A 161 13.51 3.74 10.67
N ASN A 162 12.24 4.04 10.92
CA ASN A 162 11.56 3.81 12.19
C ASN A 162 10.28 2.99 11.94
N VAL A 163 10.43 1.70 11.69
CA VAL A 163 9.33 0.78 11.41
C VAL A 163 9.19 -0.24 12.53
N LYS A 164 8.11 -0.15 13.32
CA LYS A 164 7.68 -1.22 14.21
C LYS A 164 6.99 -2.30 13.37
N ILE A 165 7.48 -3.54 13.45
CA ILE A 165 6.90 -4.71 12.78
C ILE A 165 6.06 -5.48 13.80
N ASP A 166 4.80 -5.71 13.47
CA ASP A 166 3.83 -6.37 14.34
C ASP A 166 3.09 -7.47 13.56
N LEU A 167 3.48 -8.71 13.79
CA LEU A 167 2.91 -9.89 13.16
C LEU A 167 1.91 -10.55 14.10
N ARG A 168 0.72 -10.84 13.61
CA ARG A 168 -0.40 -11.39 14.38
C ARG A 168 -0.73 -12.82 13.97
N GLU A 169 -0.51 -13.75 14.86
CA GLU A 169 -0.81 -15.16 14.65
C GLU A 169 -2.31 -15.39 14.45
N GLY A 170 -2.68 -16.22 13.48
CA GLY A 170 -4.06 -16.55 13.17
C GLY A 170 -4.88 -15.44 12.46
N TRP A 171 -4.33 -14.24 12.26
CA TRP A 171 -5.05 -13.17 11.59
C TRP A 171 -4.95 -13.29 10.07
N HIS A 172 -6.11 -13.31 9.42
CA HIS A 172 -6.24 -13.30 7.96
C HIS A 172 -6.28 -11.89 7.39
N HIS A 173 -6.39 -11.78 6.07
CA HIS A 173 -6.66 -10.49 5.41
C HIS A 173 -7.98 -9.91 5.91
N MET A 174 -8.08 -8.58 6.05
CA MET A 174 -9.25 -7.88 6.62
C MET A 174 -9.56 -8.23 8.09
N PHE A 175 -8.54 -8.50 8.88
CA PHE A 175 -8.64 -8.93 10.28
C PHE A 175 -9.45 -7.99 11.20
N THR A 176 -9.73 -6.75 10.82
CA THR A 176 -10.58 -5.80 11.55
C THR A 176 -12.02 -5.80 11.05
N GLY A 177 -12.42 -6.77 10.22
CA GLY A 177 -13.79 -6.95 9.80
C GLY A 177 -14.70 -7.36 10.97
N ASN A 178 -16.00 -7.20 10.79
CA ASN A 178 -17.02 -7.64 11.76
C ASN A 178 -17.65 -8.97 11.31
N PHE A 179 -16.85 -9.84 10.71
CA PHE A 179 -17.30 -11.13 10.17
C PHE A 179 -16.17 -12.15 10.30
N ASP A 180 -16.55 -13.43 10.44
CA ASP A 180 -15.59 -14.53 10.51
C ASP A 180 -14.78 -14.64 9.22
N ALA A 181 -13.58 -15.22 9.34
CA ALA A 181 -12.74 -15.46 8.17
C ALA A 181 -13.42 -16.45 7.21
N GLU A 182 -13.55 -16.05 5.94
CA GLU A 182 -14.15 -16.87 4.88
C GLU A 182 -13.26 -16.93 3.64
N PHE A 183 -13.37 -18.02 2.85
CA PHE A 183 -12.63 -18.16 1.60
C PHE A 183 -13.38 -17.49 0.44
N VAL A 184 -12.77 -16.44 -0.14
CA VAL A 184 -13.31 -15.72 -1.29
C VAL A 184 -12.60 -16.10 -2.58
N LYS A 185 -13.29 -16.83 -3.46
CA LYS A 185 -12.73 -17.44 -4.69
C LYS A 185 -12.18 -16.45 -5.72
N ASN A 186 -12.64 -15.21 -5.73
CA ASN A 186 -12.39 -14.27 -6.83
C ASN A 186 -11.32 -13.21 -6.53
N PHE A 187 -10.64 -13.25 -5.40
CA PHE A 187 -9.50 -12.40 -5.13
C PHE A 187 -8.28 -12.86 -5.93
N GLN A 188 -7.58 -11.92 -6.56
CA GLN A 188 -6.30 -12.19 -7.20
C GLN A 188 -5.18 -12.22 -6.16
N THR A 189 -4.36 -13.26 -6.21
CA THR A 189 -3.14 -13.40 -5.42
C THR A 189 -1.91 -13.40 -6.32
N PHE A 190 -0.77 -12.94 -5.82
CA PHE A 190 0.46 -12.77 -6.61
C PHE A 190 1.69 -13.46 -6.01
N TYR A 191 1.53 -14.17 -4.91
CA TYR A 191 2.64 -14.81 -4.19
C TYR A 191 3.42 -15.88 -4.99
N LYS A 192 2.87 -16.32 -6.12
CA LYS A 192 3.55 -17.20 -7.07
C LYS A 192 4.31 -16.45 -8.17
N CYS A 193 4.13 -15.14 -8.26
CA CYS A 193 4.84 -14.31 -9.22
C CYS A 193 6.24 -13.96 -8.68
N PRO A 194 7.23 -13.76 -9.55
CA PRO A 194 8.51 -13.22 -9.12
C PRO A 194 8.31 -11.91 -8.37
N PRO A 195 9.04 -11.64 -7.28
CA PRO A 195 8.93 -10.39 -6.58
C PRO A 195 9.41 -9.23 -7.45
N TRP A 196 8.65 -8.14 -7.44
CA TRP A 196 9.01 -6.93 -8.17
C TRP A 196 9.72 -5.95 -7.26
N TYR A 197 10.99 -5.71 -7.54
CA TYR A 197 11.76 -4.64 -6.89
C TYR A 197 12.05 -3.51 -7.87
N THR A 198 12.11 -2.29 -7.34
CA THR A 198 12.70 -1.13 -8.01
C THR A 198 14.16 -1.05 -7.58
N GLU A 199 15.08 -1.05 -8.54
CA GLU A 199 16.51 -0.90 -8.29
C GLU A 199 16.87 0.56 -7.98
N ASP A 200 18.10 0.83 -7.57
CA ASP A 200 18.51 2.16 -7.12
C ASP A 200 18.48 3.22 -8.23
N ASP A 201 18.64 2.81 -9.48
CA ASP A 201 18.50 3.65 -10.67
C ASP A 201 17.06 3.85 -11.14
N GLY A 202 16.09 3.25 -10.43
CA GLY A 202 14.67 3.32 -10.76
C GLY A 202 14.20 2.24 -11.75
N SER A 203 15.08 1.37 -12.24
CA SER A 203 14.71 0.27 -13.13
C SER A 203 13.97 -0.85 -12.37
N ALA A 204 13.24 -1.68 -13.10
CA ALA A 204 12.71 -2.92 -12.55
C ALA A 204 13.82 -3.97 -12.43
N ASN A 205 13.73 -4.86 -11.44
CA ASN A 205 14.71 -5.92 -11.26
C ASN A 205 14.75 -6.90 -12.46
N LYS A 206 15.94 -7.45 -12.68
CA LYS A 206 16.21 -8.27 -13.86
C LYS A 206 15.27 -9.48 -14.00
N GLU A 207 15.03 -10.22 -12.93
CA GLU A 207 14.15 -11.41 -12.95
C GLU A 207 12.73 -11.08 -13.43
N TRP A 208 12.23 -9.92 -13.03
CA TRP A 208 10.95 -9.40 -13.46
C TRP A 208 10.94 -9.03 -14.94
N LEU A 209 11.96 -8.33 -15.41
CA LEU A 209 12.12 -7.98 -16.83
C LEU A 209 12.29 -9.23 -17.70
N ASP A 210 13.13 -10.19 -17.30
CA ASP A 210 13.35 -11.43 -18.02
C ASP A 210 12.03 -12.21 -18.19
N MET A 211 11.19 -12.26 -17.15
CA MET A 211 9.87 -12.89 -17.23
C MET A 211 8.98 -12.16 -18.26
N LEU A 212 8.97 -10.84 -18.29
CA LEU A 212 8.18 -10.08 -19.26
C LEU A 212 8.67 -10.26 -20.69
N LEU A 213 10.00 -10.31 -20.89
CA LEU A 213 10.63 -10.54 -22.20
C LEU A 213 10.40 -11.96 -22.69
N LYS A 214 10.55 -12.97 -21.84
CA LYS A 214 10.22 -14.39 -22.12
C LYS A 214 8.83 -14.54 -22.71
N HIS A 215 7.87 -13.80 -22.20
CA HIS A 215 6.50 -13.83 -22.69
C HIS A 215 6.21 -12.87 -23.86
N SER A 216 7.21 -12.23 -24.41
CA SER A 216 7.11 -11.35 -25.58
C SER A 216 6.03 -10.25 -25.41
N VAL A 217 5.83 -9.75 -24.18
CA VAL A 217 4.94 -8.62 -23.93
C VAL A 217 5.63 -7.29 -24.16
N PHE A 218 6.96 -7.28 -24.08
CA PHE A 218 7.87 -6.26 -24.57
C PHE A 218 8.91 -6.92 -25.47
N LYS A 219 9.42 -6.19 -26.46
CA LYS A 219 10.46 -6.70 -27.39
C LYS A 219 11.86 -6.60 -26.78
N SER A 220 12.06 -5.67 -25.86
CA SER A 220 13.35 -5.40 -25.20
C SER A 220 13.12 -4.57 -23.93
N GLU A 221 14.14 -4.51 -23.07
CA GLU A 221 14.17 -3.59 -21.90
C GLU A 221 13.98 -2.14 -22.34
N LYS A 222 14.62 -1.72 -23.43
CA LYS A 222 14.46 -0.38 -24.00
C LYS A 222 13.01 -0.06 -24.36
N GLU A 223 12.25 -1.02 -24.90
CA GLU A 223 10.82 -0.84 -25.16
C GLU A 223 10.03 -0.75 -23.86
N PHE A 224 10.36 -1.56 -22.87
CA PHE A 224 9.74 -1.49 -21.53
C PHE A 224 9.91 -0.11 -20.93
N ASP A 225 11.15 0.41 -20.89
CA ASP A 225 11.46 1.72 -20.33
C ASP A 225 10.75 2.84 -21.08
N LYS A 226 10.78 2.80 -22.42
CA LYS A 226 10.11 3.78 -23.26
C LYS A 226 8.60 3.81 -22.98
N ILE A 227 7.93 2.66 -23.04
CA ILE A 227 6.48 2.60 -22.85
C ILE A 227 6.11 2.95 -21.39
N SER A 228 6.94 2.57 -20.43
CA SER A 228 6.71 2.90 -19.00
C SER A 228 6.75 4.41 -18.75
N LYS A 229 7.59 5.14 -19.46
CA LYS A 229 7.70 6.61 -19.39
C LYS A 229 6.60 7.32 -20.18
N GLU A 230 6.39 6.90 -21.43
CA GLU A 230 5.49 7.60 -22.36
C GLU A 230 4.01 7.23 -22.14
N ASN A 231 3.72 6.00 -21.77
CA ASN A 231 2.37 5.49 -21.54
C ASN A 231 2.31 4.46 -20.41
N PRO A 232 2.43 4.90 -19.13
CA PRO A 232 2.43 4.01 -17.97
C PRO A 232 1.22 3.08 -17.90
N LYS A 233 0.05 3.55 -18.36
CA LYS A 233 -1.17 2.74 -18.41
C LYS A 233 -1.05 1.57 -19.39
N ALA A 234 -0.45 1.79 -20.54
CA ALA A 234 -0.20 0.72 -21.51
C ALA A 234 0.86 -0.26 -21.01
N ALA A 235 1.95 0.25 -20.39
CA ALA A 235 2.97 -0.59 -19.76
C ALA A 235 2.35 -1.50 -18.71
N PHE A 236 1.53 -0.97 -17.82
CA PHE A 236 0.86 -1.72 -16.76
C PHE A 236 -0.04 -2.83 -17.31
N LYS A 237 -0.81 -2.56 -18.38
CA LYS A 237 -1.61 -3.60 -19.07
C LYS A 237 -0.74 -4.71 -19.67
N LYS A 238 0.41 -4.36 -20.28
CA LYS A 238 1.36 -5.33 -20.82
C LYS A 238 1.97 -6.18 -19.72
N ILE A 239 2.34 -5.60 -18.56
CA ILE A 239 2.81 -6.31 -17.38
C ILE A 239 1.80 -7.38 -16.98
N PHE A 240 0.54 -7.02 -16.77
CA PHE A 240 -0.51 -8.00 -16.42
C PHE A 240 -0.74 -9.08 -17.47
N LYS A 241 -0.53 -8.75 -18.75
CA LYS A 241 -0.54 -9.77 -19.81
C LYS A 241 0.62 -10.77 -19.64
N GLY A 242 1.81 -10.30 -19.25
CA GLY A 242 2.97 -11.13 -18.93
C GLY A 242 2.68 -12.07 -17.75
N LEU A 243 2.17 -11.52 -16.64
CA LEU A 243 1.79 -12.31 -15.47
C LEU A 243 0.76 -13.40 -15.77
N LYS A 244 -0.24 -13.09 -16.60
CA LYS A 244 -1.23 -14.08 -17.04
C LYS A 244 -0.59 -15.20 -17.88
N ARG A 245 0.37 -14.86 -18.75
CA ARG A 245 1.12 -15.84 -19.55
C ARG A 245 2.07 -16.68 -18.70
N GLU A 246 2.68 -16.10 -17.66
CA GLU A 246 3.49 -16.82 -16.67
C GLU A 246 2.64 -17.74 -15.78
N LYS A 247 1.30 -17.57 -15.77
CA LYS A 247 0.35 -18.31 -14.94
C LYS A 247 0.63 -18.19 -13.43
N CYS A 248 1.25 -17.09 -13.01
CA CYS A 248 1.60 -16.85 -11.62
C CYS A 248 0.48 -16.19 -10.81
N ILE A 249 -0.54 -15.62 -11.48
CA ILE A 249 -1.70 -15.03 -10.80
C ILE A 249 -2.57 -16.14 -10.25
N GLY A 250 -2.65 -16.21 -8.93
CA GLY A 250 -3.54 -17.12 -8.22
C GLY A 250 -4.95 -16.51 -8.03
N LYS A 251 -5.86 -17.32 -7.51
CA LYS A 251 -7.23 -16.93 -7.18
C LYS A 251 -7.65 -17.55 -5.85
N GLY A 252 -8.35 -16.75 -5.07
CA GLY A 252 -8.92 -17.15 -3.79
C GLY A 252 -7.97 -16.93 -2.62
N ALA A 253 -8.54 -16.43 -1.53
CA ALA A 253 -7.85 -16.23 -0.28
C ALA A 253 -8.88 -16.14 0.86
N HIS A 254 -8.42 -16.34 2.10
CA HIS A 254 -9.22 -16.13 3.28
C HIS A 254 -9.21 -14.65 3.68
N VAL A 255 -10.37 -14.10 3.92
CA VAL A 255 -10.56 -12.71 4.34
C VAL A 255 -11.54 -12.65 5.52
N GLY A 256 -11.33 -11.71 6.41
CA GLY A 256 -12.16 -11.51 7.58
C GLY A 256 -11.43 -11.76 8.89
N GLY A 257 -12.15 -11.61 9.96
CA GLY A 257 -11.71 -11.75 11.33
C GLY A 257 -12.34 -10.68 12.21
N ASP A 258 -12.74 -11.05 13.42
CA ASP A 258 -13.31 -10.14 14.44
C ASP A 258 -12.21 -9.70 15.42
N ASN A 259 -11.10 -9.18 14.91
CA ASN A 259 -9.98 -8.71 15.73
C ASN A 259 -10.00 -7.21 15.99
N GLY A 260 -11.06 -6.52 15.57
CA GLY A 260 -11.19 -5.08 15.74
C GLY A 260 -11.13 -4.64 17.20
N LYS A 261 -11.75 -5.39 18.11
CA LYS A 261 -11.74 -5.11 19.55
C LYS A 261 -10.33 -5.15 20.17
N ILE A 262 -9.45 -6.00 19.64
CA ILE A 262 -8.05 -6.11 20.09
C ILE A 262 -7.22 -5.00 19.42
N PHE A 263 -7.42 -4.78 18.14
CA PHE A 263 -6.62 -3.85 17.34
C PHE A 263 -6.90 -2.38 17.66
N MET A 264 -8.17 -1.99 17.84
CA MET A 264 -8.57 -0.58 17.97
C MET A 264 -7.91 0.16 19.12
N PRO A 265 -7.80 -0.38 20.35
CA PRO A 265 -7.10 0.32 21.44
C PRO A 265 -5.63 0.61 21.12
N GLU A 266 -4.94 -0.33 20.48
CA GLU A 266 -3.54 -0.17 20.07
C GLU A 266 -3.41 0.86 18.93
N TYR A 267 -4.35 0.83 17.97
CA TYR A 267 -4.44 1.78 16.87
C TYR A 267 -4.61 3.22 17.37
N LEU A 268 -5.52 3.44 18.30
CA LEU A 268 -5.74 4.74 18.92
C LEU A 268 -4.53 5.22 19.72
N SER A 269 -3.89 4.31 20.47
CA SER A 269 -2.66 4.60 21.20
C SER A 269 -1.51 5.01 20.26
N PHE A 270 -1.35 4.33 19.13
CA PHE A 270 -0.35 4.69 18.14
C PHE A 270 -0.58 6.12 17.60
N TRP A 271 -1.80 6.47 17.24
CA TRP A 271 -2.11 7.79 16.71
C TRP A 271 -1.97 8.88 17.74
N LYS A 272 -2.41 8.64 18.98
CA LYS A 272 -2.21 9.58 20.08
C LYS A 272 -0.74 9.93 20.28
N LYS A 273 0.10 8.91 20.43
CA LYS A 273 1.56 9.06 20.61
C LYS A 273 2.28 9.67 19.41
N SER A 274 1.71 9.56 18.22
CA SER A 274 2.37 10.02 17.00
C SER A 274 1.94 11.41 16.57
N LEU A 275 0.71 11.83 16.87
CA LEU A 275 0.14 13.06 16.35
C LEU A 275 -0.29 14.05 17.44
N ILE A 276 -0.47 13.64 18.69
CA ILE A 276 -0.90 14.52 19.79
C ILE A 276 0.27 14.77 20.75
N ASP A 277 0.80 13.71 21.36
CA ASP A 277 1.92 13.75 22.31
C ASP A 277 3.24 14.07 21.58
#